data_1474203350ea0353b386de38e62b92f7
#
_entry.id   1474203350ea0353b386de38e62b92f7
#
_cell.length_a   1.000
_cell.length_b   1.000
_cell.length_c   1.000
_cell.angle_alpha   90.00
_cell.angle_beta   90.00
_cell.angle_gamma   90.00
#
_symmetry.space_group_name_H-M   'P 1'
#
loop_
_entity.id
_entity.type
_entity.pdbx_description
1 polymer ?
#
loop_
_entity_poly.entity_id
_entity_poly.type
_entity_poly.pdbx_seq_one_letter_code
_entity_poly.pdbx_strand_id
1 'polypeptide(L)'
;MKSRKIVLAVLLALLVPMGALAQSAAQELDVNELQRQLQEMRSQITRMQSCIDELKRANANAGTSPGAELVPQNQSGPSQGLTSPPDKSAPSSTSPPKSPTTFSSGAWLFKIGGYIKLDMIHDFNAIGSTDTFNPRTIPVDGSQGMNTRIHARETRLSLGITGPVNDRDFKLFFEGDFYGTNNAFRLRHAYAQYRFLLVGQTWSTFMDEENIPNTIDFETPLAAPLVRQGLLRLTTKPSKRTLLAFGVEESDPEVVPPPGVAGKTEKTVPDFTGRFRYTNGRGHVQLSGFVSRTRFRPNTGDPTDVTIGGVLVSARYRSFGRDTVYAQFSYGPGLGRYRGDVSAAPDASGKLKAVEVTALTAGYEHYWSPRWSSNIVASPAWVLSHLADPNRRFDYVAANLRYWFLENRGWAGLEYLYGLRETRNEMQGHANRIQAALRINFP
;
A
#
# COMPACT_ATOMS: atom_id res chain seq x y z
N MET A 1 25.37 29.20 -2.69
CA MET A 1 25.12 28.72 -4.08
C MET A 1 25.64 27.33 -4.38
N LYS A 2 26.63 26.77 -3.67
CA LYS A 2 27.19 25.42 -3.93
C LYS A 2 26.29 24.26 -3.48
N SER A 3 25.46 24.41 -2.44
CA SER A 3 24.58 23.34 -1.93
C SER A 3 23.37 23.02 -2.84
N ARG A 4 22.91 23.96 -3.67
CA ARG A 4 21.79 23.73 -4.61
C ARG A 4 22.14 22.78 -5.76
N LYS A 5 23.43 22.72 -6.16
CA LYS A 5 23.87 21.83 -7.25
C LYS A 5 24.03 20.38 -6.80
N ILE A 6 24.28 20.12 -5.52
CA ILE A 6 24.46 18.76 -4.98
C ILE A 6 23.09 18.07 -4.81
N VAL A 7 22.06 18.77 -4.36
CA VAL A 7 20.70 18.23 -4.23
C VAL A 7 20.11 17.87 -5.61
N LEU A 8 20.40 18.67 -6.63
CA LEU A 8 19.94 18.41 -7.99
C LEU A 8 20.65 17.20 -8.62
N ALA A 9 21.94 16.98 -8.31
CA ALA A 9 22.70 15.85 -8.82
C ALA A 9 22.26 14.50 -8.20
N VAL A 10 21.88 14.48 -6.92
CA VAL A 10 21.33 13.27 -6.24
C VAL A 10 19.93 12.95 -6.77
N LEU A 11 19.10 13.95 -7.06
CA LEU A 11 17.78 13.76 -7.67
C LEU A 11 17.85 13.30 -9.13
N LEU A 12 18.83 13.77 -9.90
CA LEU A 12 19.04 13.32 -11.29
C LEU A 12 19.63 11.92 -11.40
N ALA A 13 20.42 11.47 -10.43
CA ALA A 13 20.96 10.10 -10.39
C ALA A 13 19.89 9.02 -10.08
N LEU A 14 18.77 9.41 -9.48
CA LEU A 14 17.62 8.53 -9.20
C LEU A 14 16.57 8.50 -10.32
N LEU A 15 16.73 9.37 -11.35
CA LEU A 15 15.81 9.51 -12.48
C LEU A 15 16.33 8.89 -13.79
N VAL A 16 17.29 7.96 -13.74
CA VAL A 16 17.70 7.20 -14.93
C VAL A 16 16.53 6.31 -15.37
N PRO A 17 16.13 6.34 -16.63
CA PRO A 17 14.82 5.91 -17.08
C PRO A 17 14.63 4.40 -16.97
N MET A 18 13.67 3.96 -16.16
CA MET A 18 13.12 2.60 -16.16
C MET A 18 12.28 2.29 -17.43
N GLY A 19 12.33 3.17 -18.43
CA GLY A 19 11.54 3.02 -19.66
C GLY A 19 12.09 2.04 -20.69
N ALA A 20 13.30 1.49 -20.51
CA ALA A 20 13.94 0.62 -21.50
C ALA A 20 13.85 -0.89 -21.20
N LEU A 21 13.30 -1.30 -20.06
CA LEU A 21 13.26 -2.72 -19.65
C LEU A 21 11.93 -3.45 -19.94
N ALA A 22 10.95 -2.79 -20.53
CA ALA A 22 9.64 -3.39 -20.79
C ALA A 22 9.47 -3.93 -22.25
N GLN A 23 10.49 -3.91 -23.06
CA GLN A 23 10.37 -4.29 -24.49
C GLN A 23 11.34 -5.38 -24.98
N SER A 24 11.93 -6.19 -24.11
CA SER A 24 12.85 -7.27 -24.54
C SER A 24 12.62 -8.58 -23.80
N ALA A 25 11.43 -9.14 -23.91
CA ALA A 25 11.14 -10.52 -23.47
C ALA A 25 11.24 -11.52 -24.64
N ALA A 26 12.11 -11.34 -25.61
CA ALA A 26 12.41 -12.30 -26.68
C ALA A 26 13.72 -11.96 -27.41
N GLN A 27 14.83 -11.81 -26.67
CA GLN A 27 16.16 -11.82 -27.28
C GLN A 27 17.09 -12.70 -26.45
N GLU A 28 17.82 -13.60 -27.14
CA GLU A 28 18.91 -14.36 -26.56
C GLU A 28 19.80 -13.44 -25.70
N LEU A 29 20.08 -13.88 -24.48
CA LEU A 29 20.95 -13.18 -23.55
C LEU A 29 22.33 -12.96 -24.18
N ASP A 30 22.57 -11.76 -24.68
CA ASP A 30 23.91 -11.36 -25.12
C ASP A 30 24.78 -11.14 -23.87
N VAL A 31 25.63 -12.14 -23.61
CA VAL A 31 26.59 -12.14 -22.48
C VAL A 31 27.51 -10.91 -22.54
N ASN A 32 27.83 -10.41 -23.73
CA ASN A 32 28.67 -9.23 -23.92
C ASN A 32 27.95 -7.94 -23.50
N GLU A 33 26.66 -7.82 -23.76
CA GLU A 33 25.85 -6.68 -23.29
C GLU A 33 25.69 -6.69 -21.77
N LEU A 34 25.50 -7.87 -21.16
CA LEU A 34 25.46 -8.02 -19.70
C LEU A 34 26.79 -7.63 -19.06
N GLN A 35 27.92 -8.04 -19.65
CA GLN A 35 29.25 -7.67 -19.18
C GLN A 35 29.50 -6.16 -19.32
N ARG A 36 29.05 -5.53 -20.40
CA ARG A 36 29.12 -4.08 -20.59
C ARG A 36 28.33 -3.33 -19.51
N GLN A 37 27.10 -3.76 -19.22
CA GLN A 37 26.26 -3.17 -18.17
C GLN A 37 26.86 -3.35 -16.77
N LEU A 38 27.46 -4.50 -16.49
CA LEU A 38 28.18 -4.76 -15.25
C LEU A 38 29.39 -3.83 -15.07
N GLN A 39 30.12 -3.56 -16.15
CA GLN A 39 31.27 -2.68 -16.13
C GLN A 39 30.85 -1.21 -15.94
N GLU A 40 29.71 -0.81 -16.52
CA GLU A 40 29.11 0.51 -16.34
C GLU A 40 28.61 0.73 -14.92
N MET A 41 27.92 -0.26 -14.32
CA MET A 41 27.53 -0.23 -12.91
C MET A 41 28.74 -0.14 -11.96
N ARG A 42 29.81 -0.90 -12.23
CA ARG A 42 31.05 -0.81 -11.43
C ARG A 42 31.66 0.59 -11.49
N SER A 43 31.68 1.21 -12.67
CA SER A 43 32.18 2.59 -12.85
C SER A 43 31.33 3.63 -12.11
N GLN A 44 30.00 3.42 -12.05
CA GLN A 44 29.10 4.29 -11.28
C GLN A 44 29.30 4.12 -9.76
N ILE A 45 29.50 2.91 -9.27
CA ILE A 45 29.80 2.64 -7.85
C ILE A 45 31.12 3.31 -7.46
N THR A 46 32.16 3.23 -8.30
CA THR A 46 33.45 3.88 -8.02
C THR A 46 33.31 5.41 -7.99
N ARG A 47 32.51 5.98 -8.88
CA ARG A 47 32.22 7.44 -8.86
C ARG A 47 31.43 7.87 -7.62
N MET A 48 30.49 7.06 -7.17
CA MET A 48 29.75 7.32 -5.91
C MET A 48 30.66 7.22 -4.69
N GLN A 49 31.57 6.26 -4.66
CA GLN A 49 32.55 6.11 -3.57
C GLN A 49 33.50 7.32 -3.50
N SER A 50 34.02 7.81 -4.64
CA SER A 50 34.86 9.01 -4.65
C SER A 50 34.10 10.26 -4.19
N CYS A 51 32.83 10.40 -4.54
CA CYS A 51 31.98 11.51 -4.08
C CYS A 51 31.70 11.45 -2.57
N ILE A 52 31.52 10.25 -2.02
CA ILE A 52 31.37 10.02 -0.57
C ILE A 52 32.68 10.40 0.16
N ASP A 53 33.83 10.06 -0.40
CA ASP A 53 35.13 10.38 0.22
C ASP A 53 35.46 11.88 0.13
N GLU A 54 35.04 12.57 -0.93
CA GLU A 54 35.09 14.03 -0.99
C GLU A 54 34.18 14.70 0.05
N LEU A 55 32.97 14.18 0.26
CA LEU A 55 32.05 14.68 1.29
C LEU A 55 32.59 14.45 2.70
N LYS A 56 33.22 13.30 2.96
CA LYS A 56 33.88 13.02 4.24
C LYS A 56 35.05 13.98 4.50
N ARG A 57 35.88 14.28 3.49
CA ARG A 57 36.98 15.25 3.59
C ARG A 57 36.48 16.68 3.78
N ALA A 58 35.41 17.07 3.08
CA ALA A 58 34.78 18.39 3.26
C ALA A 58 34.18 18.57 4.65
N ASN A 59 33.60 17.49 5.23
CA ASN A 59 33.03 17.52 6.58
C ASN A 59 34.11 17.50 7.67
N ALA A 60 35.25 16.84 7.42
CA ALA A 60 36.39 16.86 8.33
C ALA A 60 37.07 18.23 8.40
N ASN A 61 37.05 19.01 7.31
CA ASN A 61 37.62 20.37 7.25
C ASN A 61 36.66 21.46 7.75
N ALA A 62 35.38 21.14 8.03
CA ALA A 62 34.40 22.08 8.58
C ALA A 62 34.38 22.11 10.14
N GLY A 63 35.20 21.31 10.80
CA GLY A 63 35.19 21.05 12.25
C GLY A 63 36.21 21.85 13.06
N THR A 64 36.46 23.15 12.76
CA THR A 64 37.22 24.01 13.70
C THR A 64 36.80 25.47 13.56
N SER A 65 35.84 25.89 14.38
CA SER A 65 35.78 27.26 14.97
C SER A 65 34.80 27.30 16.15
N PRO A 66 35.18 27.92 17.25
CA PRO A 66 34.42 27.85 18.48
C PRO A 66 33.48 29.03 18.66
N GLY A 67 32.34 28.76 19.29
CA GLY A 67 31.67 29.70 20.20
C GLY A 67 30.66 30.68 19.60
N ALA A 68 29.39 30.38 19.77
CA ALA A 68 28.39 31.37 20.19
C ALA A 68 27.17 30.64 20.76
N GLU A 69 27.00 30.78 22.03
CA GLU A 69 25.86 30.39 22.84
C GLU A 69 24.67 31.32 22.53
N LEU A 70 23.55 30.79 22.11
CA LEU A 70 22.27 31.50 22.09
C LEU A 70 21.15 30.55 22.56
N VAL A 71 20.57 30.95 23.68
CA VAL A 71 19.42 30.38 24.40
C VAL A 71 18.19 30.30 23.48
N PRO A 72 17.42 29.22 23.47
CA PRO A 72 16.17 29.15 22.71
C PRO A 72 15.01 29.73 23.52
N GLN A 73 14.32 30.68 22.94
CA GLN A 73 12.96 31.03 23.38
C GLN A 73 11.95 30.08 22.79
N ASN A 74 11.19 29.53 23.70
CA ASN A 74 10.09 28.59 23.51
C ASN A 74 8.86 29.32 22.96
N GLN A 75 8.35 28.90 21.79
CA GLN A 75 6.94 29.12 21.47
C GLN A 75 6.40 27.91 20.73
N SER A 76 5.52 27.22 21.40
CA SER A 76 4.78 26.06 21.05
C SER A 76 3.63 26.37 20.09
N GLY A 77 3.63 25.71 18.92
CA GLY A 77 2.45 25.53 18.08
C GLY A 77 2.47 24.11 17.51
N PRO A 78 1.38 23.31 17.62
CA PRO A 78 1.43 21.93 17.22
C PRO A 78 1.32 21.80 15.69
N SER A 79 2.45 21.65 15.02
CA SER A 79 2.44 21.12 13.65
C SER A 79 2.21 19.61 13.72
N GLN A 80 0.98 19.18 13.47
CA GLN A 80 0.69 17.77 13.18
C GLN A 80 1.38 17.39 11.86
N GLY A 81 2.59 16.84 11.96
CA GLY A 81 3.26 16.20 10.84
C GLY A 81 2.37 15.07 10.31
N LEU A 82 2.06 15.12 9.03
CA LEU A 82 1.52 13.98 8.29
C LEU A 82 2.61 12.91 8.24
N THR A 83 2.59 12.04 9.24
CA THR A 83 3.34 10.78 9.19
C THR A 83 2.81 9.93 8.03
N SER A 84 3.66 9.11 7.42
CA SER A 84 3.22 7.88 6.75
C SER A 84 2.07 7.29 7.55
N PRO A 85 1.08 6.61 6.95
CA PRO A 85 0.04 5.97 7.73
C PRO A 85 0.74 5.33 8.92
N PRO A 86 0.35 5.66 10.16
CA PRO A 86 1.10 5.27 11.32
C PRO A 86 1.32 3.77 11.22
N ASP A 87 2.56 3.34 11.37
CA ASP A 87 2.83 1.93 11.52
C ASP A 87 1.94 1.46 12.68
N LYS A 88 0.83 0.79 12.33
CA LYS A 88 -0.22 0.37 13.28
C LYS A 88 0.32 -0.53 14.39
N SER A 89 1.59 -0.89 14.26
CA SER A 89 2.27 -1.81 15.14
C SER A 89 3.06 -1.16 16.28
N ALA A 90 3.18 0.18 16.35
CA ALA A 90 3.91 0.82 17.44
C ALA A 90 2.96 1.42 18.48
N PRO A 91 3.14 1.12 19.80
CA PRO A 91 2.44 1.83 20.84
C PRO A 91 2.84 3.31 20.82
N SER A 92 1.87 4.20 20.82
CA SER A 92 2.06 5.64 20.99
C SER A 92 2.71 5.90 22.36
N SER A 93 4.03 6.01 22.41
CA SER A 93 4.75 6.47 23.59
C SER A 93 5.01 7.97 23.48
N THR A 94 4.83 8.64 24.58
CA THR A 94 5.18 10.02 24.85
C THR A 94 6.59 10.37 24.36
N SER A 95 6.72 11.42 23.52
CA SER A 95 7.90 12.00 22.91
C SER A 95 8.65 11.07 21.96
N PRO A 96 8.78 11.39 20.68
CA PRO A 96 9.58 10.57 19.78
C PRO A 96 11.04 10.65 20.25
N PRO A 97 11.71 9.52 20.52
CA PRO A 97 13.15 9.51 20.67
C PRO A 97 13.75 10.11 19.38
N LYS A 98 14.82 10.93 19.51
CA LYS A 98 15.59 11.38 18.35
C LYS A 98 16.06 10.13 17.60
N SER A 99 15.36 9.79 16.53
CA SER A 99 15.69 8.60 15.74
C SER A 99 17.03 8.83 15.07
N PRO A 100 18.01 7.92 15.19
CA PRO A 100 19.32 8.05 14.55
C PRO A 100 19.22 8.09 13.00
N THR A 101 18.06 7.78 12.45
CA THR A 101 17.76 7.82 11.00
C THR A 101 17.17 9.16 10.55
N THR A 102 17.07 10.14 11.44
CA THR A 102 16.59 11.48 11.11
C THR A 102 17.75 12.47 11.17
N PHE A 103 17.98 13.18 10.08
CA PHE A 103 18.99 14.22 9.99
C PHE A 103 18.41 15.49 9.37
N SER A 104 18.98 16.65 9.72
CA SER A 104 18.54 17.95 9.23
C SER A 104 19.64 18.64 8.44
N SER A 105 19.24 19.39 7.42
CA SER A 105 20.11 20.29 6.67
C SER A 105 19.39 21.64 6.49
N GLY A 106 19.75 22.62 7.29
CA GLY A 106 18.98 23.84 7.43
C GLY A 106 17.58 23.58 7.95
N ALA A 107 16.56 24.09 7.27
CA ALA A 107 15.14 23.88 7.61
C ALA A 107 14.55 22.57 7.06
N TRP A 108 15.36 21.72 6.41
CA TRP A 108 14.93 20.46 5.82
C TRP A 108 15.23 19.29 6.75
N LEU A 109 14.23 18.42 6.92
CA LEU A 109 14.32 17.20 7.70
C LEU A 109 14.25 16.00 6.76
N PHE A 110 15.21 15.10 6.87
CA PHE A 110 15.31 13.85 6.14
C PHE A 110 15.09 12.69 7.12
N LYS A 111 14.23 11.76 6.75
CA LYS A 111 13.96 10.56 7.55
C LYS A 111 14.10 9.32 6.67
N ILE A 112 15.06 8.47 7.01
CA ILE A 112 15.16 7.12 6.46
C ILE A 112 14.35 6.20 7.37
N GLY A 113 13.51 5.34 6.79
CA GLY A 113 12.67 4.42 7.53
C GLY A 113 12.52 3.09 6.83
N GLY A 114 11.74 2.22 7.43
CA GLY A 114 11.45 0.91 6.90
C GLY A 114 11.63 -0.20 7.93
N TYR A 115 11.68 -1.42 7.46
CA TYR A 115 11.87 -2.61 8.27
C TYR A 115 12.37 -3.78 7.43
N ILE A 116 12.98 -4.74 8.10
CA ILE A 116 13.24 -6.08 7.57
C ILE A 116 12.15 -7.00 8.13
N LYS A 117 11.52 -7.80 7.27
CA LYS A 117 10.55 -8.82 7.67
C LYS A 117 10.87 -10.15 7.00
N LEU A 118 10.91 -11.20 7.80
CA LEU A 118 11.00 -12.59 7.34
C LEU A 118 9.66 -13.26 7.61
N ASP A 119 9.08 -13.85 6.58
CA ASP A 119 7.86 -14.63 6.63
C ASP A 119 8.16 -16.12 6.43
N MET A 120 7.53 -16.98 7.24
CA MET A 120 7.49 -18.42 7.12
C MET A 120 6.02 -18.83 7.00
N ILE A 121 5.67 -19.39 5.85
CA ILE A 121 4.29 -19.67 5.44
C ILE A 121 4.14 -21.17 5.23
N HIS A 122 3.06 -21.76 5.74
CA HIS A 122 2.66 -23.12 5.43
C HIS A 122 1.16 -23.17 5.08
N ASP A 123 0.87 -23.56 3.84
CA ASP A 123 -0.47 -23.82 3.34
C ASP A 123 -0.81 -25.29 3.49
N PHE A 124 -1.90 -25.61 4.14
CA PHE A 124 -2.39 -26.98 4.30
C PHE A 124 -3.27 -27.45 3.15
N ASN A 125 -3.71 -26.52 2.30
CA ASN A 125 -4.58 -26.78 1.16
C ASN A 125 -4.04 -26.04 -0.07
N ALA A 126 -4.50 -26.46 -1.25
CA ALA A 126 -4.13 -25.79 -2.49
C ALA A 126 -4.61 -24.34 -2.51
N ILE A 127 -3.71 -23.42 -2.82
CA ILE A 127 -3.98 -22.00 -3.03
C ILE A 127 -2.98 -21.47 -4.06
N GLY A 128 -3.48 -20.72 -5.06
CA GLY A 128 -2.63 -20.18 -6.14
C GLY A 128 -1.69 -19.07 -5.65
N SER A 129 -2.08 -18.27 -4.65
CA SER A 129 -1.25 -17.21 -4.07
C SER A 129 -0.44 -17.71 -2.88
N THR A 130 0.79 -18.14 -3.13
CA THR A 130 1.65 -18.76 -2.11
C THR A 130 2.39 -17.74 -1.21
N ASP A 131 2.54 -16.50 -1.65
CA ASP A 131 3.23 -15.43 -0.89
C ASP A 131 2.28 -14.54 -0.08
N THR A 132 1.00 -14.54 -0.46
CA THR A 132 -0.08 -13.77 0.17
C THR A 132 -1.31 -14.67 0.28
N PHE A 133 -2.22 -14.40 1.21
CA PHE A 133 -3.42 -15.22 1.36
C PHE A 133 -4.61 -14.59 0.63
N ASN A 134 -4.86 -15.04 -0.62
CA ASN A 134 -5.92 -14.52 -1.46
C ASN A 134 -6.99 -15.60 -1.73
N PRO A 135 -8.17 -15.54 -1.11
CA PRO A 135 -9.23 -16.53 -1.31
C PRO A 135 -9.70 -16.71 -2.76
N ARG A 136 -9.53 -15.71 -3.64
CA ARG A 136 -9.86 -15.85 -5.08
C ARG A 136 -9.06 -16.92 -5.79
N THR A 137 -7.87 -17.23 -5.29
CA THR A 137 -6.95 -18.20 -5.90
C THR A 137 -7.13 -19.61 -5.37
N ILE A 138 -8.08 -19.82 -4.46
CA ILE A 138 -8.41 -21.15 -3.94
C ILE A 138 -9.10 -21.95 -5.04
N PRO A 139 -8.57 -23.15 -5.41
CA PRO A 139 -9.21 -24.01 -6.37
C PRO A 139 -10.60 -24.49 -5.88
N VAL A 140 -11.54 -24.62 -6.80
CA VAL A 140 -12.91 -25.15 -6.52
C VAL A 140 -13.16 -26.46 -7.26
N ASP A 141 -12.17 -27.01 -7.94
CA ASP A 141 -12.21 -28.23 -8.72
C ASP A 141 -11.77 -29.49 -7.92
N GLY A 142 -11.59 -29.35 -6.60
CA GLY A 142 -11.13 -30.42 -5.73
C GLY A 142 -9.61 -30.64 -5.73
N SER A 143 -8.83 -29.78 -6.41
CA SER A 143 -7.37 -29.85 -6.41
C SER A 143 -6.83 -29.81 -4.99
N GLN A 144 -5.90 -30.73 -4.70
CA GLN A 144 -5.21 -30.84 -3.42
C GLN A 144 -3.79 -30.31 -3.56
N GLY A 145 -3.24 -29.78 -2.45
CA GLY A 145 -1.86 -29.32 -2.43
C GLY A 145 -1.46 -28.71 -1.08
N MET A 146 -0.20 -28.77 -0.78
CA MET A 146 0.44 -28.09 0.34
C MET A 146 1.59 -27.27 -0.18
N ASN A 147 1.94 -26.19 0.51
CA ASN A 147 3.07 -25.36 0.13
C ASN A 147 3.75 -24.82 1.38
N THR A 148 5.06 -24.75 1.35
CA THR A 148 5.86 -24.11 2.40
C THR A 148 6.82 -23.11 1.77
N ARG A 149 6.81 -21.89 2.27
CA ARG A 149 7.69 -20.82 1.80
C ARG A 149 8.34 -20.06 2.94
N ILE A 150 9.55 -19.60 2.67
CA ILE A 150 10.27 -18.65 3.53
C ILE A 150 10.75 -17.52 2.62
N HIS A 151 10.42 -16.27 2.95
CA HIS A 151 10.83 -15.12 2.15
C HIS A 151 10.87 -13.83 2.97
N ALA A 152 11.59 -12.83 2.44
CA ALA A 152 11.70 -11.49 3.03
C ALA A 152 11.11 -10.40 2.12
N ARG A 153 10.17 -10.74 1.25
CA ARG A 153 9.62 -9.84 0.20
C ARG A 153 8.91 -8.60 0.75
N GLU A 154 8.35 -8.69 1.98
CA GLU A 154 7.68 -7.55 2.63
C GLU A 154 8.65 -6.53 3.24
N THR A 155 9.96 -6.82 3.25
CA THR A 155 10.96 -5.82 3.66
C THR A 155 10.73 -4.50 2.96
N ARG A 156 10.70 -3.39 3.71
CA ARG A 156 10.42 -2.05 3.18
C ARG A 156 11.57 -1.09 3.43
N LEU A 157 11.74 -0.19 2.46
CA LEU A 157 12.63 0.95 2.55
C LEU A 157 11.82 2.21 2.26
N SER A 158 12.00 3.24 3.06
CA SER A 158 11.34 4.53 2.87
C SER A 158 12.27 5.72 3.09
N LEU A 159 11.98 6.82 2.38
CA LEU A 159 12.63 8.12 2.52
C LEU A 159 11.56 9.20 2.63
N GLY A 160 11.54 9.91 3.72
CA GLY A 160 10.72 11.11 3.94
C GLY A 160 11.60 12.36 3.90
N ILE A 161 11.15 13.41 3.22
CA ILE A 161 11.80 14.72 3.19
C ILE A 161 10.73 15.73 3.53
N THR A 162 10.96 16.55 4.55
CA THR A 162 10.01 17.60 4.97
C THR A 162 10.77 18.91 5.16
N GLY A 163 10.18 20.01 4.74
CA GLY A 163 10.77 21.32 4.92
C GLY A 163 9.85 22.43 4.45
N PRO A 164 10.14 23.69 4.72
CA PRO A 164 9.32 24.81 4.31
C PRO A 164 9.56 25.19 2.84
N VAL A 165 8.47 25.50 2.16
CA VAL A 165 8.46 26.19 0.86
C VAL A 165 7.49 27.35 0.99
N ASN A 166 7.98 28.59 0.83
CA ASN A 166 7.18 29.82 1.05
C ASN A 166 6.43 29.80 2.40
N ASP A 167 7.15 29.50 3.49
CA ASP A 167 6.65 29.41 4.86
C ASP A 167 5.49 28.40 5.06
N ARG A 168 5.43 27.37 4.21
CA ARG A 168 4.46 26.28 4.30
C ARG A 168 5.16 24.94 4.23
N ASP A 169 4.58 23.96 4.91
CA ASP A 169 5.08 22.60 4.91
C ASP A 169 5.03 21.99 3.52
N PHE A 170 6.16 21.48 3.09
CA PHE A 170 6.32 20.66 1.89
C PHE A 170 6.85 19.29 2.30
N LYS A 171 6.28 18.23 1.73
CA LYS A 171 6.68 16.86 2.00
C LYS A 171 6.89 16.09 0.72
N LEU A 172 7.99 15.32 0.66
CA LEU A 172 8.20 14.23 -0.29
C LEU A 172 8.25 12.91 0.49
N PHE A 173 7.71 11.86 -0.08
CA PHE A 173 7.76 10.54 0.50
C PHE A 173 7.93 9.47 -0.56
N PHE A 174 8.88 8.56 -0.30
CA PHE A 174 9.14 7.36 -1.07
C PHE A 174 9.07 6.12 -0.19
N GLU A 175 8.49 5.04 -0.68
CA GLU A 175 8.52 3.73 -0.06
C GLU A 175 8.45 2.65 -1.14
N GLY A 176 9.20 1.57 -0.94
CA GLY A 176 9.12 0.38 -1.76
C GLY A 176 9.31 -0.91 -0.96
N ASP A 177 8.93 -2.03 -1.57
CA ASP A 177 9.08 -3.39 -1.08
C ASP A 177 9.68 -4.29 -2.18
N PHE A 178 9.82 -5.60 -1.92
CA PHE A 178 10.38 -6.58 -2.86
C PHE A 178 9.31 -7.55 -3.40
N TYR A 179 8.06 -7.13 -3.48
CA TYR A 179 6.96 -7.90 -4.09
C TYR A 179 6.87 -7.73 -5.62
N GLY A 180 7.83 -7.09 -6.27
CA GLY A 180 7.95 -7.09 -7.72
C GLY A 180 8.23 -8.49 -8.29
N THR A 181 8.09 -8.67 -9.59
CA THR A 181 8.39 -9.93 -10.29
C THR A 181 9.83 -10.36 -9.98
N ASN A 182 10.04 -11.63 -9.66
CA ASN A 182 11.34 -12.20 -9.28
C ASN A 182 12.02 -11.47 -8.10
N ASN A 183 11.25 -11.04 -7.10
CA ASN A 183 11.70 -10.27 -5.94
C ASN A 183 12.30 -8.90 -6.31
N ALA A 184 11.94 -8.32 -7.46
CA ALA A 184 12.35 -6.97 -7.81
C ALA A 184 11.78 -5.95 -6.83
N PHE A 185 12.53 -4.85 -6.64
CA PHE A 185 12.05 -3.71 -5.86
C PHE A 185 10.83 -3.11 -6.54
N ARG A 186 9.74 -2.92 -5.79
CA ARG A 186 8.47 -2.39 -6.28
C ARG A 186 8.12 -1.09 -5.57
N LEU A 187 7.78 -0.06 -6.36
CA LEU A 187 7.32 1.21 -5.82
C LEU A 187 5.96 1.04 -5.12
N ARG A 188 5.88 1.44 -3.87
CA ARG A 188 4.64 1.50 -3.09
C ARG A 188 4.08 2.92 -3.07
N HIS A 189 4.89 3.84 -2.59
CA HIS A 189 4.55 5.25 -2.46
C HIS A 189 5.63 6.12 -3.08
N ALA A 190 5.21 7.11 -3.86
CA ALA A 190 6.05 8.20 -4.37
C ALA A 190 5.17 9.41 -4.56
N TYR A 191 5.15 10.33 -3.60
CA TYR A 191 4.29 11.50 -3.69
C TYR A 191 4.94 12.75 -3.10
N ALA A 192 4.47 13.90 -3.61
CA ALA A 192 4.69 15.21 -3.05
C ALA A 192 3.40 15.75 -2.44
N GLN A 193 3.51 16.44 -1.32
CA GLN A 193 2.41 17.15 -0.69
C GLN A 193 2.80 18.57 -0.35
N TYR A 194 1.95 19.50 -0.75
CA TYR A 194 2.08 20.91 -0.42
C TYR A 194 0.71 21.48 -0.05
N ARG A 195 0.58 21.97 1.19
CA ARG A 195 -0.69 22.46 1.71
C ARG A 195 -1.82 21.43 1.58
N PHE A 196 -2.84 21.76 0.81
CA PHE A 196 -4.02 20.93 0.56
C PHE A 196 -3.87 19.94 -0.60
N LEU A 197 -2.81 20.07 -1.40
CA LEU A 197 -2.58 19.29 -2.62
C LEU A 197 -1.59 18.17 -2.36
N LEU A 198 -1.92 16.96 -2.81
CA LEU A 198 -1.03 15.81 -2.91
C LEU A 198 -1.03 15.31 -4.35
N VAL A 199 0.15 15.06 -4.90
CA VAL A 199 0.36 14.50 -6.24
C VAL A 199 1.33 13.34 -6.20
N GLY A 200 1.08 12.29 -6.96
CA GLY A 200 1.94 11.11 -7.08
C GLY A 200 1.20 9.81 -6.78
N GLN A 201 1.94 8.76 -6.46
CA GLN A 201 1.39 7.44 -6.17
C GLN A 201 1.27 7.21 -4.66
N THR A 202 0.07 6.91 -4.18
CA THR A 202 -0.20 6.51 -2.80
C THR A 202 -1.55 5.79 -2.69
N TRP A 203 -2.01 5.52 -1.47
CA TRP A 203 -3.33 4.96 -1.24
C TRP A 203 -4.44 5.84 -1.80
N SER A 204 -5.41 5.19 -2.45
CA SER A 204 -6.59 5.86 -2.98
C SER A 204 -7.33 6.69 -1.93
N THR A 205 -7.97 7.77 -2.38
CA THR A 205 -8.87 8.57 -1.55
C THR A 205 -10.11 7.77 -1.13
N PHE A 206 -10.52 6.78 -1.92
CA PHE A 206 -11.68 5.93 -1.62
C PHE A 206 -11.50 5.08 -0.36
N MET A 207 -10.29 4.54 -0.12
CA MET A 207 -10.05 3.61 0.98
C MET A 207 -9.85 4.30 2.34
N ASP A 208 -10.02 3.55 3.42
CA ASP A 208 -9.66 3.94 4.78
C ASP A 208 -8.39 3.22 5.22
N GLU A 209 -7.25 3.86 5.00
CA GLU A 209 -5.93 3.31 5.30
C GLU A 209 -5.68 3.04 6.79
N GLU A 210 -6.33 3.81 7.69
CA GLU A 210 -6.23 3.61 9.14
C GLU A 210 -7.07 2.42 9.63
N ASN A 211 -7.96 1.92 8.79
CA ASN A 211 -8.87 0.82 9.09
C ASN A 211 -8.45 -0.52 8.46
N ILE A 212 -7.25 -0.59 7.88
CA ILE A 212 -6.67 -1.84 7.39
C ILE A 212 -6.43 -2.78 8.59
N PRO A 213 -6.87 -4.04 8.56
CA PRO A 213 -6.61 -5.02 9.60
C PRO A 213 -5.13 -5.23 9.88
N ASN A 214 -4.80 -5.47 11.15
CA ASN A 214 -3.42 -5.67 11.58
C ASN A 214 -3.03 -7.17 11.46
N THR A 215 -3.06 -7.71 10.23
CA THR A 215 -2.67 -9.08 9.90
C THR A 215 -1.15 -9.23 9.83
N ILE A 216 -0.66 -10.47 9.96
CA ILE A 216 0.74 -10.83 9.67
C ILE A 216 0.90 -11.05 8.17
N ASP A 217 -0.11 -11.64 7.53
CA ASP A 217 -0.18 -11.76 6.07
C ASP A 217 -0.08 -10.37 5.41
N PHE A 218 0.67 -10.32 4.32
CA PHE A 218 0.91 -9.07 3.58
C PHE A 218 -0.36 -8.55 2.90
N GLU A 219 -1.16 -9.46 2.34
CA GLU A 219 -2.43 -9.11 1.72
C GLU A 219 -3.43 -8.75 2.82
N THR A 220 -4.23 -7.74 2.58
CA THR A 220 -5.37 -7.48 3.45
C THR A 220 -6.54 -8.36 3.03
N PRO A 221 -7.56 -8.54 3.90
CA PRO A 221 -8.77 -9.22 3.51
C PRO A 221 -9.35 -8.68 2.20
N LEU A 222 -9.70 -9.57 1.28
CA LEU A 222 -10.20 -9.24 -0.06
C LEU A 222 -11.44 -8.30 -0.05
N ALA A 223 -12.22 -8.32 1.03
CA ALA A 223 -13.36 -7.42 1.19
C ALA A 223 -12.98 -5.97 1.52
N ALA A 224 -11.77 -5.72 2.03
CA ALA A 224 -11.29 -4.37 2.32
C ALA A 224 -10.72 -3.74 1.05
N PRO A 225 -11.21 -2.57 0.59
CA PRO A 225 -10.60 -1.85 -0.52
C PRO A 225 -9.13 -1.54 -0.24
N LEU A 226 -8.23 -1.90 -1.17
CA LEU A 226 -6.79 -1.73 -0.99
C LEU A 226 -6.06 -1.48 -2.31
N VAL A 227 -6.00 -0.23 -2.74
CA VAL A 227 -5.34 0.16 -3.99
C VAL A 227 -4.40 1.34 -3.78
N ARG A 228 -3.18 1.23 -4.30
CA ARG A 228 -2.23 2.33 -4.50
C ARG A 228 -2.13 2.63 -5.96
N GLN A 229 -2.26 3.90 -6.31
CA GLN A 229 -2.28 4.35 -7.70
C GLN A 229 -1.82 5.79 -7.83
N GLY A 230 -1.49 6.21 -9.05
CA GLY A 230 -1.22 7.60 -9.38
C GLY A 230 -2.47 8.44 -9.14
N LEU A 231 -2.33 9.55 -8.44
CA LEU A 231 -3.46 10.41 -8.10
C LEU A 231 -3.06 11.87 -7.87
N LEU A 232 -4.03 12.72 -8.05
CA LEU A 232 -4.07 14.09 -7.55
C LEU A 232 -5.19 14.15 -6.50
N ARG A 233 -4.86 14.57 -5.27
CA ARG A 233 -5.82 14.68 -4.16
C ARG A 233 -5.80 16.05 -3.55
N LEU A 234 -6.99 16.64 -3.41
CA LEU A 234 -7.23 17.86 -2.65
C LEU A 234 -7.82 17.48 -1.29
N THR A 235 -7.23 17.97 -0.21
CA THR A 235 -7.71 17.71 1.15
C THR A 235 -7.92 19.01 1.89
N THR A 236 -9.08 19.15 2.54
CA THR A 236 -9.40 20.28 3.41
C THR A 236 -9.88 19.78 4.78
N LYS A 237 -9.67 20.58 5.81
CA LYS A 237 -10.12 20.33 7.18
C LYS A 237 -11.01 21.48 7.64
N PRO A 238 -12.32 21.44 7.33
CA PRO A 238 -13.25 22.50 7.73
C PRO A 238 -13.32 22.70 9.26
N SER A 239 -12.98 21.65 10.02
CA SER A 239 -12.85 21.73 11.45
C SER A 239 -11.71 20.81 11.94
N LYS A 240 -11.34 20.90 13.25
CA LYS A 240 -10.36 20.00 13.86
C LYS A 240 -10.77 18.52 13.83
N ARG A 241 -12.07 18.24 13.62
CA ARG A 241 -12.66 16.88 13.63
C ARG A 241 -13.07 16.39 12.27
N THR A 242 -13.14 17.26 11.27
CA THR A 242 -13.69 16.95 9.95
C THR A 242 -12.63 17.07 8.87
N LEU A 243 -12.53 16.07 8.01
CA LEU A 243 -11.69 16.05 6.82
C LEU A 243 -12.57 15.77 5.60
N LEU A 244 -12.36 16.55 4.56
CA LEU A 244 -12.89 16.32 3.22
C LEU A 244 -11.74 16.13 2.26
N ALA A 245 -11.83 15.14 1.36
CA ALA A 245 -10.86 14.94 0.31
C ALA A 245 -11.55 14.58 -1.00
N PHE A 246 -10.98 15.06 -2.11
CA PHE A 246 -11.40 14.76 -3.47
C PHE A 246 -10.17 14.32 -4.26
N GLY A 247 -10.30 13.26 -5.03
CA GLY A 247 -9.23 12.68 -5.84
C GLY A 247 -9.62 12.50 -7.30
N VAL A 248 -8.63 12.71 -8.17
CA VAL A 248 -8.62 12.24 -9.55
C VAL A 248 -7.49 11.23 -9.63
N GLU A 249 -7.84 9.98 -9.95
CA GLU A 249 -6.95 8.84 -9.74
C GLU A 249 -6.87 7.98 -11.00
N GLU A 250 -5.75 7.27 -11.17
CA GLU A 250 -5.62 6.29 -12.26
C GLU A 250 -6.75 5.27 -12.19
N SER A 251 -7.34 4.90 -13.33
CA SER A 251 -8.35 3.87 -13.43
C SER A 251 -7.75 2.59 -14.02
N ASP A 252 -7.99 1.45 -13.37
CA ASP A 252 -7.50 0.13 -13.81
C ASP A 252 -8.52 -0.98 -13.50
N PRO A 253 -9.72 -0.94 -14.12
CA PRO A 253 -10.76 -1.92 -13.91
C PRO A 253 -10.48 -3.22 -14.65
N GLU A 254 -10.74 -4.36 -14.01
CA GLU A 254 -10.74 -5.68 -14.66
C GLU A 254 -12.08 -5.90 -15.36
N VAL A 255 -12.05 -6.24 -16.65
CA VAL A 255 -13.24 -6.51 -17.47
C VAL A 255 -13.16 -7.90 -18.05
N VAL A 256 -14.18 -8.71 -17.81
CA VAL A 256 -14.34 -10.01 -18.49
C VAL A 256 -14.95 -9.73 -19.89
N PRO A 257 -14.28 -10.12 -20.99
CA PRO A 257 -14.82 -9.92 -22.33
C PRO A 257 -16.03 -10.83 -22.58
N PRO A 258 -16.94 -10.46 -23.49
CA PRO A 258 -18.00 -11.38 -23.94
C PRO A 258 -17.41 -12.65 -24.52
N PRO A 259 -18.06 -13.82 -24.36
CA PRO A 259 -17.58 -15.09 -24.87
C PRO A 259 -17.29 -15.06 -26.38
N GLY A 260 -16.09 -15.49 -26.78
CA GLY A 260 -15.63 -15.49 -28.15
C GLY A 260 -15.28 -14.14 -28.76
N VAL A 261 -15.34 -13.05 -27.98
CA VAL A 261 -15.01 -11.69 -28.44
C VAL A 261 -13.62 -11.30 -27.96
N ALA A 262 -12.66 -11.28 -28.85
CA ALA A 262 -11.33 -10.74 -28.58
C ALA A 262 -11.34 -9.21 -28.59
N GLY A 263 -10.62 -8.60 -27.66
CA GLY A 263 -10.57 -7.15 -27.53
C GLY A 263 -9.68 -6.71 -26.37
N LYS A 264 -9.75 -5.43 -26.02
CA LYS A 264 -8.97 -4.84 -24.91
C LYS A 264 -9.81 -3.92 -24.05
N THR A 265 -9.49 -3.83 -22.77
CA THR A 265 -10.00 -2.81 -21.87
C THR A 265 -9.26 -1.50 -22.12
N GLU A 266 -10.00 -0.40 -22.30
CA GLU A 266 -9.45 0.94 -22.48
C GLU A 266 -9.74 1.79 -21.24
N LYS A 267 -8.70 2.45 -20.74
CA LYS A 267 -8.76 3.40 -19.61
C LYS A 267 -9.07 4.81 -20.16
N THR A 268 -10.33 5.13 -20.33
CA THR A 268 -10.75 6.37 -21.03
C THR A 268 -11.04 7.54 -20.08
N VAL A 269 -11.35 7.25 -18.83
CA VAL A 269 -11.72 8.23 -17.82
C VAL A 269 -11.03 7.86 -16.50
N PRO A 270 -10.45 8.82 -15.78
CA PRO A 270 -9.91 8.56 -14.45
C PRO A 270 -11.02 8.23 -13.45
N ASP A 271 -10.63 7.64 -12.32
CA ASP A 271 -11.52 7.49 -11.17
C ASP A 271 -11.69 8.84 -10.46
N PHE A 272 -12.92 9.25 -10.22
CA PHE A 272 -13.23 10.39 -9.35
C PHE A 272 -13.64 9.86 -7.99
N THR A 273 -12.95 10.32 -6.96
CA THR A 273 -13.12 9.83 -5.60
C THR A 273 -13.45 10.94 -4.63
N GLY A 274 -14.22 10.62 -3.60
CA GLY A 274 -14.54 11.56 -2.52
C GLY A 274 -14.50 10.88 -1.17
N ARG A 275 -14.08 11.63 -0.13
CA ARG A 275 -14.00 11.16 1.25
C ARG A 275 -14.47 12.23 2.21
N PHE A 276 -15.33 11.83 3.13
CA PHE A 276 -15.66 12.55 4.34
C PHE A 276 -15.20 11.72 5.54
N ARG A 277 -14.45 12.31 6.48
CA ARG A 277 -14.07 11.67 7.73
C ARG A 277 -14.37 12.58 8.90
N TYR A 278 -15.00 12.02 9.92
CA TYR A 278 -15.18 12.64 11.23
C TYR A 278 -14.34 11.89 12.27
N THR A 279 -13.50 12.61 12.99
CA THR A 279 -12.58 12.05 14.01
C THR A 279 -12.90 12.64 15.36
N ASN A 280 -12.89 11.81 16.39
CA ASN A 280 -12.96 12.22 17.78
C ASN A 280 -11.73 11.70 18.56
N GLY A 281 -11.65 11.95 19.87
CA GLY A 281 -10.50 11.49 20.68
C GLY A 281 -10.36 9.98 20.82
N ARG A 282 -11.35 9.18 20.37
CA ARG A 282 -11.34 7.70 20.45
C ARG A 282 -11.26 7.00 19.12
N GLY A 283 -11.50 7.70 18.00
CA GLY A 283 -11.49 7.07 16.69
C GLY A 283 -12.09 7.93 15.60
N HIS A 284 -12.50 7.31 14.51
CA HIS A 284 -13.12 7.99 13.38
C HIS A 284 -14.22 7.17 12.72
N VAL A 285 -15.07 7.86 11.99
CA VAL A 285 -16.00 7.32 11.00
C VAL A 285 -15.68 7.97 9.67
N GLN A 286 -15.68 7.19 8.60
CA GLN A 286 -15.43 7.66 7.23
C GLN A 286 -16.53 7.18 6.30
N LEU A 287 -16.95 8.07 5.41
CA LEU A 287 -17.75 7.78 4.22
C LEU A 287 -16.93 8.16 2.99
N SER A 288 -16.81 7.23 2.06
CA SER A 288 -16.10 7.46 0.80
C SER A 288 -16.94 6.95 -0.38
N GLY A 289 -16.74 7.54 -1.55
CA GLY A 289 -17.35 7.11 -2.79
C GLY A 289 -16.38 7.24 -3.95
N PHE A 290 -16.61 6.45 -5.00
CA PHE A 290 -15.94 6.62 -6.28
C PHE A 290 -16.92 6.44 -7.43
N VAL A 291 -16.61 7.05 -8.56
CA VAL A 291 -17.26 6.83 -9.85
C VAL A 291 -16.20 6.85 -10.94
N SER A 292 -16.35 5.97 -11.91
CA SER A 292 -15.47 5.86 -13.07
C SER A 292 -16.24 5.28 -14.26
N ARG A 293 -15.57 5.22 -15.41
CA ARG A 293 -16.11 4.62 -16.63
C ARG A 293 -15.05 3.75 -17.29
N THR A 294 -15.36 2.48 -17.47
CA THR A 294 -14.52 1.54 -18.20
C THR A 294 -15.07 1.31 -19.60
N ARG A 295 -14.20 1.07 -20.57
CA ARG A 295 -14.53 0.77 -21.95
C ARG A 295 -13.90 -0.54 -22.36
N PHE A 296 -14.69 -1.42 -22.96
CA PHE A 296 -14.17 -2.57 -23.67
C PHE A 296 -14.28 -2.31 -25.19
N ARG A 297 -13.14 -2.42 -25.89
CA ARG A 297 -13.09 -2.30 -27.36
C ARG A 297 -12.84 -3.68 -27.93
N PRO A 298 -13.83 -4.28 -28.61
CA PRO A 298 -13.61 -5.50 -29.38
C PRO A 298 -12.70 -5.22 -30.59
N ASN A 299 -12.04 -6.26 -31.08
CA ASN A 299 -11.21 -6.13 -32.30
C ASN A 299 -12.06 -5.80 -33.54
N THR A 300 -13.33 -6.20 -33.55
CA THR A 300 -14.32 -5.91 -34.59
C THR A 300 -15.64 -5.51 -33.93
N GLY A 301 -16.24 -4.39 -34.39
CA GLY A 301 -17.47 -3.85 -33.86
C GLY A 301 -17.26 -2.63 -32.96
N ASP A 302 -18.36 -2.12 -32.39
CA ASP A 302 -18.36 -0.90 -31.59
C ASP A 302 -17.90 -1.13 -30.14
N PRO A 303 -17.19 -0.17 -29.54
CA PRO A 303 -16.80 -0.25 -28.15
C PRO A 303 -18.02 -0.12 -27.21
N THR A 304 -17.95 -0.81 -26.06
CA THR A 304 -18.98 -0.77 -25.03
C THR A 304 -18.44 -0.06 -23.80
N ASP A 305 -19.17 0.94 -23.31
CA ASP A 305 -18.88 1.68 -22.09
C ASP A 305 -19.71 1.16 -20.92
N VAL A 306 -19.08 1.06 -19.75
CA VAL A 306 -19.74 0.67 -18.50
C VAL A 306 -19.35 1.68 -17.41
N THR A 307 -20.35 2.31 -16.78
CA THR A 307 -20.11 3.13 -15.60
C THR A 307 -20.00 2.23 -14.38
N ILE A 308 -18.95 2.44 -13.59
CA ILE A 308 -18.69 1.75 -12.34
C ILE A 308 -18.63 2.74 -11.18
N GLY A 309 -18.98 2.30 -9.99
CA GLY A 309 -18.95 3.14 -8.81
C GLY A 309 -19.14 2.32 -7.53
N GLY A 310 -18.96 2.97 -6.39
CA GLY A 310 -19.17 2.31 -5.10
C GLY A 310 -19.05 3.27 -3.92
N VAL A 311 -19.52 2.79 -2.79
CA VAL A 311 -19.46 3.49 -1.51
C VAL A 311 -18.75 2.62 -0.47
N LEU A 312 -18.07 3.28 0.46
CA LEU A 312 -17.41 2.67 1.62
C LEU A 312 -17.82 3.45 2.87
N VAL A 313 -18.35 2.75 3.85
CA VAL A 313 -18.53 3.25 5.22
C VAL A 313 -17.56 2.49 6.11
N SER A 314 -16.76 3.19 6.89
CA SER A 314 -15.81 2.57 7.81
C SER A 314 -15.77 3.28 9.15
N ALA A 315 -15.44 2.54 10.19
CA ALA A 315 -15.27 3.05 11.54
C ALA A 315 -14.13 2.33 12.25
N ARG A 316 -13.31 3.10 12.96
CA ARG A 316 -12.31 2.58 13.89
C ARG A 316 -12.50 3.26 15.25
N TYR A 317 -12.55 2.48 16.29
CA TYR A 317 -12.85 2.99 17.63
C TYR A 317 -12.00 2.31 18.70
N ARG A 318 -11.33 3.10 19.52
CA ARG A 318 -10.63 2.62 20.74
C ARG A 318 -11.67 2.30 21.80
N SER A 319 -11.82 1.02 22.11
CA SER A 319 -12.84 0.51 23.05
C SER A 319 -12.37 0.63 24.51
N PHE A 320 -11.46 -0.23 24.93
CA PHE A 320 -10.91 -0.27 26.28
C PHE A 320 -9.39 -0.09 26.26
N GLY A 321 -8.84 0.81 27.07
CA GLY A 321 -7.39 1.01 27.11
C GLY A 321 -6.78 1.29 25.74
N ARG A 322 -6.04 0.31 25.20
CA ARG A 322 -5.42 0.33 23.87
C ARG A 322 -6.19 -0.45 22.83
N ASP A 323 -7.20 -1.21 23.24
CA ASP A 323 -7.96 -2.09 22.36
C ASP A 323 -8.74 -1.31 21.31
N THR A 324 -8.88 -1.91 20.14
CA THR A 324 -9.51 -1.26 19.00
C THR A 324 -10.49 -2.21 18.31
N VAL A 325 -11.72 -1.75 18.13
CA VAL A 325 -12.71 -2.34 17.21
C VAL A 325 -12.68 -1.57 15.90
N TYR A 326 -12.78 -2.28 14.80
CA TYR A 326 -12.85 -1.67 13.48
C TYR A 326 -13.81 -2.43 12.57
N ALA A 327 -14.46 -1.69 11.67
CA ALA A 327 -15.36 -2.27 10.67
C ALA A 327 -15.34 -1.43 9.39
N GLN A 328 -15.57 -2.10 8.25
CA GLN A 328 -15.74 -1.50 6.93
C GLN A 328 -16.88 -2.24 6.22
N PHE A 329 -17.78 -1.49 5.62
CA PHE A 329 -18.81 -2.00 4.72
C PHE A 329 -18.68 -1.30 3.39
N SER A 330 -18.67 -2.04 2.30
CA SER A 330 -18.63 -1.49 0.95
C SER A 330 -19.66 -2.14 0.05
N TYR A 331 -20.20 -1.33 -0.87
CA TYR A 331 -21.18 -1.77 -1.86
C TYR A 331 -21.02 -0.97 -3.15
N GLY A 332 -21.19 -1.62 -4.27
CA GLY A 332 -21.33 -0.91 -5.55
C GLY A 332 -21.18 -1.75 -6.80
N PRO A 333 -21.74 -1.29 -7.92
CA PRO A 333 -21.49 -1.82 -9.25
C PRO A 333 -20.06 -1.47 -9.70
N GLY A 334 -19.21 -2.48 -9.89
CA GLY A 334 -17.81 -2.33 -10.25
C GLY A 334 -16.87 -2.10 -9.06
N LEU A 335 -17.30 -2.36 -7.83
CA LEU A 335 -16.47 -2.28 -6.62
C LEU A 335 -15.21 -3.18 -6.71
N GLY A 336 -15.22 -4.22 -7.55
CA GLY A 336 -14.07 -5.04 -7.86
C GLY A 336 -12.82 -4.24 -8.23
N ARG A 337 -12.99 -3.05 -8.84
CA ARG A 337 -11.92 -2.08 -9.14
C ARG A 337 -11.00 -1.79 -7.94
N TYR A 338 -11.55 -1.71 -6.74
CA TYR A 338 -10.82 -1.39 -5.50
C TYR A 338 -10.51 -2.59 -4.62
N ARG A 339 -10.87 -3.80 -5.10
CA ARG A 339 -10.66 -5.05 -4.38
C ARG A 339 -9.78 -6.05 -5.15
N GLY A 340 -9.26 -5.66 -6.34
CA GLY A 340 -8.54 -6.56 -7.24
C GLY A 340 -9.44 -7.68 -7.76
N ASP A 341 -10.69 -7.35 -8.13
CA ASP A 341 -11.72 -8.26 -8.59
C ASP A 341 -12.38 -7.74 -9.87
N VAL A 342 -13.18 -8.58 -10.54
CA VAL A 342 -13.88 -8.22 -11.77
C VAL A 342 -14.78 -7.01 -11.52
N SER A 343 -14.65 -5.99 -12.38
CA SER A 343 -15.40 -4.74 -12.32
C SER A 343 -16.59 -4.74 -13.27
N ALA A 344 -16.45 -5.38 -14.45
CA ALA A 344 -17.51 -5.53 -15.43
C ALA A 344 -17.43 -6.88 -16.12
N ALA A 345 -18.57 -7.48 -16.42
CA ALA A 345 -18.71 -8.75 -17.10
C ALA A 345 -19.97 -8.78 -17.97
N PRO A 346 -20.06 -9.63 -19.00
CA PRO A 346 -21.24 -9.75 -19.84
C PRO A 346 -22.41 -10.43 -19.10
N ASP A 347 -23.62 -9.98 -19.38
CA ASP A 347 -24.85 -10.67 -19.02
C ASP A 347 -25.14 -11.83 -20.01
N ALA A 348 -26.26 -12.53 -19.83
CA ALA A 348 -26.68 -13.65 -20.68
C ALA A 348 -26.89 -13.26 -22.15
N SER A 349 -27.09 -11.98 -22.46
CA SER A 349 -27.19 -11.44 -23.83
C SER A 349 -25.84 -11.04 -24.43
N GLY A 350 -24.75 -11.19 -23.68
CA GLY A 350 -23.42 -10.74 -24.07
C GLY A 350 -23.16 -9.25 -23.84
N LYS A 351 -24.10 -8.50 -23.26
CA LYS A 351 -23.94 -7.09 -22.98
C LYS A 351 -23.14 -6.88 -21.68
N LEU A 352 -22.08 -6.09 -21.76
CA LEU A 352 -21.26 -5.76 -20.60
C LEU A 352 -22.03 -4.90 -19.57
N LYS A 353 -21.95 -5.31 -18.32
CA LYS A 353 -22.51 -4.61 -17.16
C LYS A 353 -21.52 -4.60 -16.00
N ALA A 354 -21.67 -3.62 -15.13
CA ALA A 354 -20.88 -3.57 -13.90
C ALA A 354 -21.25 -4.72 -12.96
N VAL A 355 -20.25 -5.36 -12.36
CA VAL A 355 -20.42 -6.44 -11.39
C VAL A 355 -20.76 -5.83 -10.03
N GLU A 356 -21.95 -6.14 -9.50
CA GLU A 356 -22.37 -5.68 -8.19
C GLU A 356 -21.74 -6.52 -7.09
N VAL A 357 -21.12 -5.86 -6.13
CA VAL A 357 -20.44 -6.50 -5.01
C VAL A 357 -20.82 -5.81 -3.71
N THR A 358 -21.00 -6.61 -2.67
CA THR A 358 -21.07 -6.15 -1.27
C THR A 358 -20.00 -6.86 -0.45
N ALA A 359 -19.40 -6.14 0.49
CA ALA A 359 -18.32 -6.68 1.29
C ALA A 359 -18.30 -6.06 2.69
N LEU A 360 -17.95 -6.88 3.67
CA LEU A 360 -17.83 -6.50 5.07
C LEU A 360 -16.46 -6.94 5.59
N THR A 361 -15.79 -6.07 6.33
CA THR A 361 -14.62 -6.42 7.13
C THR A 361 -14.86 -5.94 8.55
N ALA A 362 -14.70 -6.80 9.54
CA ALA A 362 -14.78 -6.43 10.95
C ALA A 362 -13.70 -7.14 11.75
N GLY A 363 -13.15 -6.46 12.74
CA GLY A 363 -12.11 -7.05 13.58
C GLY A 363 -11.91 -6.34 14.90
N TYR A 364 -11.12 -6.99 15.73
CA TYR A 364 -10.79 -6.56 17.09
C TYR A 364 -9.31 -6.78 17.35
N GLU A 365 -8.64 -5.73 17.80
CA GLU A 365 -7.25 -5.76 18.23
C GLU A 365 -7.20 -5.61 19.75
N HIS A 366 -6.57 -6.57 20.43
CA HIS A 366 -6.44 -6.64 21.87
C HIS A 366 -5.00 -6.57 22.33
N TYR A 367 -4.74 -5.82 23.39
CA TYR A 367 -3.43 -5.69 24.02
C TYR A 367 -3.44 -6.35 25.40
N TRP A 368 -2.97 -7.59 25.48
CA TRP A 368 -2.83 -8.36 26.72
C TRP A 368 -1.84 -7.70 27.70
N SER A 369 -0.82 -7.08 27.14
CA SER A 369 0.22 -6.39 27.90
C SER A 369 0.96 -5.39 26.97
N PRO A 370 1.93 -4.59 27.46
CA PRO A 370 2.78 -3.79 26.59
C PRO A 370 3.55 -4.59 25.52
N ARG A 371 3.77 -5.88 25.76
CA ARG A 371 4.56 -6.76 24.86
C ARG A 371 3.70 -7.77 24.08
N TRP A 372 2.44 -7.99 24.43
CA TRP A 372 1.59 -8.96 23.76
C TRP A 372 0.35 -8.31 23.19
N SER A 373 0.09 -8.56 21.91
CA SER A 373 -1.15 -8.16 21.25
C SER A 373 -1.68 -9.28 20.36
N SER A 374 -2.97 -9.30 20.13
CA SER A 374 -3.64 -10.18 19.19
C SER A 374 -4.62 -9.41 18.33
N ASN A 375 -4.88 -9.92 17.14
CA ASN A 375 -5.90 -9.39 16.25
C ASN A 375 -6.72 -10.54 15.67
N ILE A 376 -8.04 -10.35 15.61
CA ILE A 376 -8.95 -11.22 14.90
C ILE A 376 -9.72 -10.39 13.88
N VAL A 377 -9.88 -10.93 12.68
CA VAL A 377 -10.63 -10.29 11.59
C VAL A 377 -11.43 -11.30 10.81
N ALA A 378 -12.65 -10.94 10.45
CA ALA A 378 -13.49 -11.66 9.51
C ALA A 378 -13.89 -10.71 8.36
N SER A 379 -13.87 -11.22 7.13
CA SER A 379 -14.03 -10.39 5.95
C SER A 379 -14.73 -11.15 4.82
N PRO A 380 -16.07 -11.34 4.90
CA PRO A 380 -16.85 -11.91 3.82
C PRO A 380 -17.13 -10.89 2.70
N ALA A 381 -17.23 -11.39 1.46
CA ALA A 381 -17.63 -10.62 0.30
C ALA A 381 -18.55 -11.45 -0.60
N TRP A 382 -19.54 -10.81 -1.19
CA TRP A 382 -20.52 -11.43 -2.07
C TRP A 382 -20.60 -10.70 -3.39
N VAL A 383 -20.58 -11.47 -4.49
CA VAL A 383 -20.85 -11.00 -5.85
C VAL A 383 -22.34 -11.19 -6.11
N LEU A 384 -23.09 -10.09 -6.20
CA LEU A 384 -24.54 -10.10 -6.27
C LEU A 384 -25.07 -10.29 -7.70
N SER A 385 -24.37 -9.78 -8.70
CA SER A 385 -24.80 -9.85 -10.11
C SER A 385 -24.67 -11.24 -10.69
N HIS A 386 -25.63 -11.65 -11.46
CA HIS A 386 -25.61 -12.88 -12.27
C HIS A 386 -25.01 -12.58 -13.66
N LEU A 387 -23.72 -12.28 -13.69
CA LEU A 387 -22.95 -12.03 -14.91
C LEU A 387 -21.97 -13.18 -15.16
N ALA A 388 -21.15 -13.09 -16.19
CA ALA A 388 -20.15 -14.12 -16.55
C ALA A 388 -19.02 -14.29 -15.53
N ASP A 389 -19.01 -13.54 -14.43
CA ASP A 389 -18.16 -13.83 -13.27
C ASP A 389 -18.63 -15.10 -12.56
N PRO A 390 -17.83 -16.16 -12.50
CA PRO A 390 -18.22 -17.41 -11.86
C PRO A 390 -18.32 -17.30 -10.33
N ASN A 391 -17.72 -16.30 -9.73
CA ASN A 391 -17.62 -16.18 -8.28
C ASN A 391 -18.94 -15.71 -7.66
N ARG A 392 -19.26 -16.24 -6.49
CA ARG A 392 -20.44 -15.89 -5.69
C ARG A 392 -20.06 -15.32 -4.33
N ARG A 393 -19.09 -15.95 -3.66
CA ARG A 393 -18.70 -15.57 -2.30
C ARG A 393 -17.22 -15.84 -2.04
N PHE A 394 -16.64 -14.98 -1.23
CA PHE A 394 -15.33 -15.16 -0.65
C PHE A 394 -15.38 -14.88 0.84
N ASP A 395 -14.76 -15.75 1.64
CA ASP A 395 -14.54 -15.47 3.05
C ASP A 395 -13.05 -15.42 3.34
N TYR A 396 -12.67 -14.53 4.24
CA TYR A 396 -11.33 -14.43 4.80
C TYR A 396 -11.48 -14.27 6.31
N VAL A 397 -10.78 -15.12 7.07
CA VAL A 397 -10.68 -15.02 8.52
C VAL A 397 -9.21 -15.11 8.89
N ALA A 398 -8.74 -14.23 9.76
CA ALA A 398 -7.40 -14.32 10.31
C ALA A 398 -7.42 -14.05 11.82
N ALA A 399 -6.56 -14.77 12.54
CA ALA A 399 -6.33 -14.56 13.96
C ALA A 399 -4.82 -14.66 14.24
N ASN A 400 -4.27 -13.68 14.93
CA ASN A 400 -2.84 -13.65 15.22
C ASN A 400 -2.53 -13.34 16.69
N LEU A 401 -1.28 -13.69 17.05
CA LEU A 401 -0.66 -13.31 18.31
C LEU A 401 0.73 -12.75 18.00
N ARG A 402 1.07 -11.60 18.57
CA ARG A 402 2.37 -10.92 18.40
C ARG A 402 3.05 -10.67 19.73
N TYR A 403 4.34 -10.90 19.75
CA TYR A 403 5.23 -10.54 20.84
C TYR A 403 6.19 -9.42 20.41
N TRP A 404 6.18 -8.31 21.13
CA TRP A 404 7.01 -7.12 20.90
C TRP A 404 8.27 -7.16 21.73
N PHE A 405 9.41 -6.88 21.10
CA PHE A 405 10.74 -6.85 21.71
C PHE A 405 11.53 -5.64 21.19
N LEU A 406 12.78 -5.44 21.65
CA LEU A 406 13.62 -4.30 21.28
C LEU A 406 12.91 -2.95 21.47
N GLU A 407 12.29 -2.74 22.64
CA GLU A 407 11.55 -1.49 22.95
C GLU A 407 10.50 -1.15 21.89
N ASN A 408 9.78 -2.16 21.39
CA ASN A 408 8.78 -2.09 20.31
C ASN A 408 9.35 -1.80 18.90
N ARG A 409 10.66 -1.95 18.69
CA ARG A 409 11.28 -1.90 17.36
C ARG A 409 11.21 -3.22 16.60
N GLY A 410 10.87 -4.30 17.27
CA GLY A 410 10.71 -5.61 16.65
C GLY A 410 9.52 -6.36 17.20
N TRP A 411 8.99 -7.26 16.40
CA TRP A 411 7.99 -8.22 16.84
C TRP A 411 8.19 -9.57 16.13
N ALA A 412 7.82 -10.63 16.86
CA ALA A 412 7.60 -11.96 16.31
C ALA A 412 6.11 -12.28 16.44
N GLY A 413 5.54 -12.98 15.47
CA GLY A 413 4.13 -13.31 15.51
C GLY A 413 3.78 -14.59 14.77
N LEU A 414 2.64 -15.14 15.13
CA LEU A 414 2.02 -16.30 14.52
C LEU A 414 0.58 -15.94 14.13
N GLU A 415 0.16 -16.32 12.92
CA GLU A 415 -1.18 -16.09 12.40
C GLU A 415 -1.74 -17.37 11.79
N TYR A 416 -2.99 -17.64 12.09
CA TYR A 416 -3.79 -18.62 11.37
C TYR A 416 -4.75 -17.89 10.44
N LEU A 417 -4.86 -18.39 9.18
CA LEU A 417 -5.76 -17.87 8.18
C LEU A 417 -6.64 -18.99 7.63
N TYR A 418 -7.91 -18.62 7.42
CA TYR A 418 -8.90 -19.45 6.74
C TYR A 418 -9.51 -18.66 5.59
N GLY A 419 -9.65 -19.29 4.43
CA GLY A 419 -10.32 -18.76 3.24
C GLY A 419 -11.33 -19.74 2.66
N LEU A 420 -12.41 -19.18 2.12
CA LEU A 420 -13.41 -19.89 1.34
C LEU A 420 -13.59 -19.17 -0.01
N ARG A 421 -13.74 -19.95 -1.07
CA ARG A 421 -14.24 -19.49 -2.37
C ARG A 421 -15.44 -20.34 -2.76
N GLU A 422 -16.53 -19.68 -3.12
CA GLU A 422 -17.75 -20.31 -3.63
C GLU A 422 -18.10 -19.74 -5.00
N THR A 423 -18.46 -20.61 -5.92
CA THR A 423 -18.87 -20.23 -7.27
C THR A 423 -20.39 -20.36 -7.43
N ARG A 424 -20.94 -19.81 -8.53
CA ARG A 424 -22.37 -19.79 -8.79
C ARG A 424 -22.97 -21.17 -9.09
N ASN A 425 -22.16 -22.11 -9.57
CA ASN A 425 -22.52 -23.52 -9.75
C ASN A 425 -22.26 -24.37 -8.51
N GLU A 426 -22.24 -23.72 -7.33
CA GLU A 426 -22.14 -24.33 -5.99
C GLU A 426 -20.83 -25.10 -5.73
N MET A 427 -19.82 -24.98 -6.59
CA MET A 427 -18.50 -25.52 -6.27
C MET A 427 -17.86 -24.65 -5.19
N GLN A 428 -17.22 -25.30 -4.22
CA GLN A 428 -16.54 -24.64 -3.11
C GLN A 428 -15.13 -25.15 -2.95
N GLY A 429 -14.23 -24.24 -2.57
CA GLY A 429 -12.89 -24.55 -2.12
C GLY A 429 -12.56 -23.80 -0.85
N HIS A 430 -11.74 -24.38 -0.01
CA HIS A 430 -11.24 -23.74 1.20
C HIS A 430 -9.73 -23.92 1.32
N ALA A 431 -9.08 -23.00 2.01
CA ALA A 431 -7.68 -23.09 2.34
C ALA A 431 -7.42 -22.66 3.78
N ASN A 432 -6.44 -23.32 4.39
CA ASN A 432 -5.94 -23.03 5.72
C ASN A 432 -4.45 -22.74 5.62
N ARG A 433 -3.97 -21.72 6.34
CA ARG A 433 -2.58 -21.32 6.41
C ARG A 433 -2.16 -21.04 7.83
N ILE A 434 -0.94 -21.44 8.18
CA ILE A 434 -0.20 -20.90 9.32
C ILE A 434 0.95 -20.06 8.78
N GLN A 435 1.10 -18.84 9.29
CA GLN A 435 2.18 -17.94 8.97
C GLN A 435 2.85 -17.45 10.24
N ALA A 436 4.17 -17.64 10.33
CA ALA A 436 5.01 -17.00 11.34
C ALA A 436 5.81 -15.87 10.69
N ALA A 437 6.05 -14.79 11.42
CA ALA A 437 6.90 -13.73 10.94
C ALA A 437 7.75 -13.11 12.05
N LEU A 438 8.92 -12.63 11.64
CA LEU A 438 9.83 -11.81 12.42
C LEU A 438 10.03 -10.47 11.70
N ARG A 439 9.78 -9.35 12.40
CA ARG A 439 9.99 -8.02 11.84
C ARG A 439 10.85 -7.17 12.77
N ILE A 440 11.80 -6.44 12.19
CA ILE A 440 12.67 -5.48 12.87
C ILE A 440 12.61 -4.16 12.11
N ASN A 441 12.15 -3.12 12.79
CA ASN A 441 12.06 -1.77 12.23
C ASN A 441 13.42 -1.07 12.29
N PHE A 442 13.73 -0.23 11.33
CA PHE A 442 14.88 0.65 11.39
C PHE A 442 14.74 1.61 12.58
N PRO A 443 15.87 2.02 13.18
CA PRO A 443 15.89 2.90 14.34
C PRO A 443 15.18 4.23 14.12
#